data_bbf16e299f1cbc4173033b057069dd3f
#
_entry.id   bbf16e299f1cbc4173033b057069dd3f
#
_cell.length_a   1.000
_cell.length_b   1.000
_cell.length_c   1.000
_cell.angle_alpha   90.00
_cell.angle_beta   90.00
_cell.angle_gamma   90.00
#
_symmetry.space_group_name_H-M   'P 1'
#
loop_
_entity.id
_entity.type
_entity.pdbx_description
1 polymer ?
#
loop_
_entity_poly.entity_id
_entity_poly.type
_entity_poly.pdbx_seq_one_letter_code
_entity_poly.pdbx_strand_id
1 'polypeptide(L)'
;IDSWGATLDYPERFDQQGTNDVTGFLSASYGIAELERLFGWQRIRDHAADLAAYAASIIAPALETLQDVPARPHVGMAQPAQPLLRLPDGIVTDGASQRALKNRLSAEADVEAGIMVWRGQGFLRISAHAYNVAADYEQFVERGIPVIASMARSGASHSPAR
;
A
#
# COMPACT_ATOMS: atom_id res chain seq x y z
N ILE A 1 20.08 14.05 12.17
CA ILE A 1 19.82 14.62 13.51
C ILE A 1 20.94 14.17 14.40
N ASP A 2 21.77 15.09 14.85
CA ASP A 2 22.81 14.75 15.82
C ASP A 2 22.17 14.53 17.18
N SER A 3 22.58 13.45 17.84
CA SER A 3 22.14 13.09 19.17
C SER A 3 23.06 13.72 20.24
N TRP A 4 22.80 13.44 21.50
CA TRP A 4 23.71 13.77 22.62
C TRP A 4 25.09 13.13 22.45
N GLY A 5 25.21 12.12 21.57
CA GLY A 5 26.46 11.49 21.17
C GLY A 5 27.16 12.13 19.97
N ALA A 6 26.87 13.40 19.62
CA ALA A 6 27.41 14.06 18.43
C ALA A 6 28.95 14.11 18.37
N THR A 7 29.62 13.97 19.51
CA THR A 7 31.07 13.87 19.63
C THR A 7 31.63 12.46 19.48
N LEU A 8 30.78 11.46 19.39
CA LEU A 8 31.14 10.06 19.20
C LEU A 8 31.22 9.72 17.72
N ASP A 9 31.94 8.63 17.40
CA ASP A 9 32.02 8.09 16.04
C ASP A 9 30.73 7.32 15.66
N TYR A 10 30.62 6.97 14.38
CA TYR A 10 29.57 6.08 13.91
C TYR A 10 29.87 4.63 14.36
N PRO A 11 28.88 3.88 14.85
CA PRO A 11 27.45 4.23 14.96
C PRO A 11 27.01 4.86 16.29
N GLU A 12 27.87 4.91 17.29
CA GLU A 12 27.57 5.27 18.68
C GLU A 12 26.94 6.67 18.81
N ARG A 13 27.25 7.58 17.89
CA ARG A 13 26.66 8.92 17.84
C ARG A 13 25.14 8.93 17.66
N PHE A 14 24.55 7.83 17.21
CA PHE A 14 23.11 7.68 16.99
C PHE A 14 22.38 6.90 18.08
N ASP A 15 23.13 6.30 19.03
CA ASP A 15 22.53 5.44 20.05
C ASP A 15 21.70 6.22 21.08
N GLN A 16 22.04 7.50 21.28
CA GLN A 16 21.37 8.33 22.27
C GLN A 16 20.70 9.55 21.63
N GLN A 17 19.46 9.40 21.24
CA GLN A 17 18.66 10.45 20.58
C GLN A 17 17.87 11.35 21.56
N GLY A 18 18.22 11.31 22.85
CA GLY A 18 17.47 11.96 23.91
C GLY A 18 16.38 11.06 24.49
N THR A 19 15.42 11.65 25.18
CA THR A 19 14.30 10.92 25.79
C THR A 19 13.35 10.44 24.72
N ASN A 20 13.28 9.13 24.51
CA ASN A 20 12.35 8.47 23.58
C ASN A 20 11.40 7.56 24.34
N ASP A 21 10.18 7.44 23.85
CA ASP A 21 9.29 6.38 24.31
C ASP A 21 9.73 5.04 23.72
N VAL A 22 10.31 4.19 24.53
CA VAL A 22 10.78 2.84 24.17
C VAL A 22 9.72 1.76 24.41
N THR A 23 8.52 2.14 24.87
CA THR A 23 7.44 1.18 25.22
C THR A 23 7.11 0.26 24.04
N GLY A 24 7.07 0.80 22.81
CA GLY A 24 6.83 0.02 21.61
C GLY A 24 7.87 -1.09 21.39
N PHE A 25 9.14 -0.82 21.63
CA PHE A 25 10.20 -1.82 21.51
C PHE A 25 10.11 -2.87 22.64
N LEU A 26 9.85 -2.45 23.87
CA LEU A 26 9.73 -3.37 25.00
C LEU A 26 8.50 -4.27 24.89
N SER A 27 7.40 -3.78 24.34
CA SER A 27 6.18 -4.56 24.15
C SER A 27 6.18 -5.45 22.90
N ALA A 28 7.11 -5.25 21.96
CA ALA A 28 7.12 -5.97 20.69
C ALA A 28 7.22 -7.49 20.86
N SER A 29 8.11 -7.97 21.72
CA SER A 29 8.27 -9.40 22.00
C SER A 29 7.00 -10.02 22.60
N TYR A 30 6.33 -9.29 23.49
CA TYR A 30 5.05 -9.71 24.05
C TYR A 30 3.96 -9.76 22.98
N GLY A 31 3.85 -8.72 22.17
CA GLY A 31 2.88 -8.68 21.06
C GLY A 31 3.06 -9.82 20.06
N ILE A 32 4.32 -10.15 19.71
CA ILE A 32 4.66 -11.29 18.85
C ILE A 32 4.20 -12.62 19.48
N ALA A 33 4.53 -12.83 20.75
CA ALA A 33 4.15 -14.05 21.45
C ALA A 33 2.62 -14.18 21.61
N GLU A 34 1.93 -13.07 21.83
CA GLU A 34 0.48 -13.04 22.00
C GLU A 34 -0.26 -13.31 20.69
N LEU A 35 0.22 -12.78 19.55
CA LEU A 35 -0.32 -13.12 18.23
C LEU A 35 -0.17 -14.62 17.91
N GLU A 36 0.99 -15.20 18.25
CA GLU A 36 1.20 -16.65 18.10
C GLU A 36 0.23 -17.43 18.98
N ARG A 37 0.09 -17.05 20.25
CA ARG A 37 -0.80 -17.71 21.21
C ARG A 37 -2.27 -17.63 20.81
N LEU A 38 -2.74 -16.49 20.31
CA LEU A 38 -4.16 -16.25 19.98
C LEU A 38 -4.55 -16.84 18.63
N PHE A 39 -3.69 -16.70 17.63
CA PHE A 39 -4.03 -17.00 16.24
C PHE A 39 -3.13 -18.05 15.59
N GLY A 40 -1.86 -18.11 15.98
CA GLY A 40 -0.83 -18.91 15.31
C GLY A 40 -0.31 -18.24 14.03
N TRP A 41 1.01 -18.14 13.89
CA TRP A 41 1.63 -17.46 12.75
C TRP A 41 1.28 -18.09 11.40
N GLN A 42 1.10 -19.42 11.36
CA GLN A 42 0.74 -20.07 10.09
C GLN A 42 -0.65 -19.59 9.62
N ARG A 43 -1.64 -19.58 10.51
CA ARG A 43 -3.00 -19.10 10.17
C ARG A 43 -3.02 -17.63 9.76
N ILE A 44 -2.22 -16.78 10.42
CA ILE A 44 -2.11 -15.36 10.04
C ILE A 44 -1.54 -15.25 8.62
N ARG A 45 -0.49 -16.02 8.29
CA ARG A 45 0.11 -15.99 6.96
C ARG A 45 -0.84 -16.51 5.87
N ASP A 46 -1.51 -17.61 6.14
CA ASP A 46 -2.45 -18.22 5.19
C ASP A 46 -3.63 -17.27 4.94
N HIS A 47 -4.23 -16.72 6.01
CA HIS A 47 -5.30 -15.73 5.90
C HIS A 47 -4.84 -14.50 5.09
N ALA A 48 -3.67 -13.95 5.37
CA ALA A 48 -3.16 -12.79 4.64
C ALA A 48 -2.91 -13.10 3.16
N ALA A 49 -2.38 -14.29 2.84
CA ALA A 49 -2.14 -14.70 1.47
C ALA A 49 -3.45 -14.92 0.69
N ASP A 50 -4.40 -15.64 1.28
CA ASP A 50 -5.71 -15.91 0.66
C ASP A 50 -6.50 -14.61 0.45
N LEU A 51 -6.51 -13.74 1.45
CA LEU A 51 -7.20 -12.47 1.39
C LEU A 51 -6.58 -11.51 0.37
N ALA A 52 -5.24 -11.47 0.28
CA ALA A 52 -4.55 -10.67 -0.74
C ALA A 52 -4.80 -11.21 -2.16
N ALA A 53 -4.85 -12.54 -2.32
CA ALA A 53 -5.20 -13.18 -3.59
C ALA A 53 -6.64 -12.86 -4.00
N TYR A 54 -7.57 -12.94 -3.06
CA TYR A 54 -8.96 -12.53 -3.27
C TYR A 54 -9.06 -11.07 -3.69
N ALA A 55 -8.46 -10.16 -2.90
CA ALA A 55 -8.44 -8.72 -3.21
C ALA A 55 -7.91 -8.45 -4.62
N ALA A 56 -6.78 -9.06 -4.98
CA ALA A 56 -6.22 -8.92 -6.32
C ALA A 56 -7.14 -9.50 -7.41
N SER A 57 -7.93 -10.54 -7.09
CA SER A 57 -8.86 -11.15 -8.06
C SER A 57 -10.05 -10.27 -8.40
N ILE A 58 -10.49 -9.40 -7.50
CA ILE A 58 -11.62 -8.49 -7.72
C ILE A 58 -11.16 -7.09 -8.18
N ILE A 59 -10.01 -6.60 -7.69
CA ILE A 59 -9.53 -5.26 -8.01
C ILE A 59 -8.84 -5.21 -9.39
N ALA A 60 -8.05 -6.24 -9.75
CA ALA A 60 -7.35 -6.22 -11.04
C ALA A 60 -8.30 -6.14 -12.24
N PRO A 61 -9.37 -6.95 -12.37
CA PRO A 61 -10.32 -6.80 -13.45
C PRO A 61 -11.00 -5.43 -13.46
N ALA A 62 -11.31 -4.85 -12.28
CA ALA A 62 -11.91 -3.53 -12.20
C ALA A 62 -10.96 -2.43 -12.72
N LEU A 63 -9.66 -2.51 -12.43
CA LEU A 63 -8.65 -1.61 -13.00
C LEU A 63 -8.48 -1.83 -14.52
N GLU A 64 -8.56 -3.06 -14.99
CA GLU A 64 -8.43 -3.42 -16.41
C GLU A 64 -9.58 -2.86 -17.27
N THR A 65 -10.72 -2.50 -16.67
CA THR A 65 -11.76 -1.75 -17.40
C THR A 65 -11.36 -0.32 -17.73
N LEU A 66 -10.30 0.20 -17.11
CA LEU A 66 -9.82 1.58 -17.23
C LEU A 66 -8.53 1.70 -18.06
N GLN A 67 -8.00 0.60 -18.58
CA GLN A 67 -6.72 0.54 -19.29
C GLN A 67 -6.63 -0.68 -20.21
N ASP A 68 -5.80 -0.58 -21.26
CA ASP A 68 -5.62 -1.66 -22.24
C ASP A 68 -4.48 -2.65 -21.88
N VAL A 69 -3.92 -2.53 -20.67
CA VAL A 69 -2.81 -3.37 -20.22
C VAL A 69 -3.20 -4.14 -18.96
N PRO A 70 -2.65 -5.34 -18.74
CA PRO A 70 -2.93 -6.10 -17.53
C PRO A 70 -2.58 -5.31 -16.26
N ALA A 71 -3.48 -5.32 -15.29
CA ALA A 71 -3.24 -4.67 -14.00
C ALA A 71 -2.26 -5.46 -13.11
N ARG A 72 -2.07 -6.75 -13.35
CA ARG A 72 -1.11 -7.57 -12.62
C ARG A 72 0.26 -7.55 -13.30
N PRO A 73 1.28 -6.86 -12.76
CA PRO A 73 2.61 -6.87 -13.32
C PRO A 73 3.28 -8.24 -13.10
N HIS A 74 4.07 -8.68 -14.07
CA HIS A 74 4.92 -9.86 -13.90
C HIS A 74 6.19 -9.46 -13.16
N VAL A 75 6.29 -9.82 -11.89
CA VAL A 75 7.42 -9.42 -11.02
C VAL A 75 8.45 -10.54 -10.78
N GLY A 76 8.24 -11.73 -11.33
CA GLY A 76 9.16 -12.86 -11.24
C GLY A 76 9.30 -13.48 -9.85
N MET A 77 8.47 -13.09 -8.88
CA MET A 77 8.47 -13.62 -7.52
C MET A 77 7.07 -13.64 -6.92
N ALA A 78 6.87 -14.49 -5.92
CA ALA A 78 5.60 -14.54 -5.19
C ALA A 78 5.39 -13.25 -4.36
N GLN A 79 4.13 -12.81 -4.30
CA GLN A 79 3.69 -11.63 -3.53
C GLN A 79 2.53 -12.04 -2.60
N PRO A 80 2.80 -12.85 -1.57
CA PRO A 80 1.72 -13.53 -0.85
C PRO A 80 0.78 -12.57 -0.10
N ALA A 81 1.29 -11.54 0.56
CA ALA A 81 0.47 -10.66 1.39
C ALA A 81 0.40 -9.20 0.88
N GLN A 82 1.22 -8.84 -0.10
CA GLN A 82 1.31 -7.48 -0.63
C GLN A 82 1.46 -7.44 -2.16
N PRO A 83 0.49 -7.94 -2.92
CA PRO A 83 0.55 -7.84 -4.38
C PRO A 83 0.47 -6.39 -4.84
N LEU A 84 1.17 -6.11 -5.95
CA LEU A 84 1.09 -4.84 -6.67
C LEU A 84 0.13 -4.97 -7.84
N LEU A 85 -0.68 -3.94 -8.05
CA LEU A 85 -1.51 -3.78 -9.23
C LEU A 85 -1.13 -2.47 -9.94
N ARG A 86 -0.97 -2.53 -11.26
CA ARG A 86 -0.69 -1.36 -12.08
C ARG A 86 -1.92 -0.47 -12.14
N LEU A 87 -1.74 0.82 -11.89
CA LEU A 87 -2.76 1.84 -12.12
C LEU A 87 -2.76 2.28 -13.59
N PRO A 88 -3.88 2.80 -14.11
CA PRO A 88 -3.93 3.37 -15.45
C PRO A 88 -2.85 4.42 -15.67
N ASP A 89 -2.31 4.46 -16.89
CA ASP A 89 -1.21 5.35 -17.25
C ASP A 89 -1.58 6.83 -17.05
N GLY A 90 -0.62 7.62 -16.62
CA GLY A 90 -0.77 9.07 -16.45
C GLY A 90 -1.48 9.51 -15.15
N ILE A 91 -2.15 8.62 -14.42
CA ILE A 91 -2.85 8.99 -13.16
C ILE A 91 -1.84 9.30 -12.05
N VAL A 92 -0.83 8.46 -11.90
CA VAL A 92 0.22 8.59 -10.89
C VAL A 92 1.58 8.44 -11.57
N THR A 93 2.29 9.55 -11.72
CA THR A 93 3.58 9.61 -12.41
C THR A 93 4.71 10.11 -11.51
N ASP A 94 4.34 10.77 -10.39
CA ASP A 94 5.28 11.38 -9.45
C ASP A 94 4.69 11.42 -8.02
N GLY A 95 5.46 11.99 -7.09
CA GLY A 95 5.02 12.11 -5.69
C GLY A 95 3.86 13.08 -5.48
N ALA A 96 3.63 14.05 -6.38
CA ALA A 96 2.50 14.97 -6.26
C ALA A 96 1.19 14.29 -6.65
N SER A 97 1.16 13.63 -7.81
CA SER A 97 0.02 12.84 -8.30
C SER A 97 -0.29 11.65 -7.38
N GLN A 98 0.74 11.02 -6.80
CA GLN A 98 0.58 9.99 -5.78
C GLN A 98 -0.21 10.52 -4.56
N ARG A 99 0.20 11.68 -4.01
CA ARG A 99 -0.50 12.30 -2.88
C ARG A 99 -1.91 12.72 -3.25
N ALA A 100 -2.10 13.27 -4.45
CA ALA A 100 -3.41 13.69 -4.92
C ALA A 100 -4.39 12.50 -4.97
N LEU A 101 -3.98 11.35 -5.52
CA LEU A 101 -4.83 10.16 -5.55
C LEU A 101 -5.12 9.64 -4.13
N LYS A 102 -4.11 9.57 -3.25
CA LYS A 102 -4.32 9.14 -1.85
C LYS A 102 -5.33 10.02 -1.14
N ASN A 103 -5.18 11.34 -1.24
CA ASN A 103 -6.09 12.29 -0.59
C ASN A 103 -7.53 12.15 -1.12
N ARG A 104 -7.69 11.93 -2.43
CA ARG A 104 -9.01 11.72 -3.02
C ARG A 104 -9.64 10.40 -2.58
N LEU A 105 -8.88 9.30 -2.55
CA LEU A 105 -9.37 8.01 -2.06
C LEU A 105 -9.83 8.10 -0.60
N SER A 106 -9.06 8.79 0.24
CA SER A 106 -9.43 9.03 1.64
C SER A 106 -10.70 9.89 1.75
N ALA A 107 -10.75 11.03 1.05
CA ALA A 107 -11.84 12.00 1.18
C ALA A 107 -13.16 11.57 0.48
N GLU A 108 -13.09 10.92 -0.67
CA GLU A 108 -14.24 10.60 -1.52
C GLU A 108 -14.73 9.16 -1.37
N ALA A 109 -13.84 8.22 -0.99
CA ALA A 109 -14.16 6.81 -0.90
C ALA A 109 -14.05 6.24 0.52
N ASP A 110 -13.54 7.01 1.49
CA ASP A 110 -13.22 6.53 2.85
C ASP A 110 -12.29 5.32 2.81
N VAL A 111 -11.23 5.42 1.98
CA VAL A 111 -10.27 4.34 1.75
C VAL A 111 -8.83 4.85 1.89
N GLU A 112 -8.08 4.22 2.78
CA GLU A 112 -6.63 4.38 2.86
C GLU A 112 -5.93 3.32 2.01
N ALA A 113 -5.27 3.75 0.94
CA ALA A 113 -4.65 2.84 -0.02
C ALA A 113 -3.13 3.08 -0.16
N GLY A 114 -2.40 2.00 -0.32
CA GLY A 114 -0.97 2.03 -0.61
C GLY A 114 -0.70 2.38 -2.08
N ILE A 115 -0.58 3.66 -2.39
CA ILE A 115 -0.23 4.11 -3.74
C ILE A 115 1.27 4.30 -3.84
N MET A 116 1.88 3.72 -4.86
CA MET A 116 3.31 3.76 -5.13
C MET A 116 3.56 4.34 -6.51
N VAL A 117 4.72 4.98 -6.70
CA VAL A 117 5.20 5.40 -8.03
C VAL A 117 6.60 4.85 -8.26
N TRP A 118 6.82 4.27 -9.43
CA TRP A 118 8.12 3.78 -9.85
C TRP A 118 8.32 4.03 -11.34
N ARG A 119 9.40 4.71 -11.70
CA ARG A 119 9.74 5.08 -13.09
C ARG A 119 8.57 5.74 -13.85
N GLY A 120 7.85 6.64 -13.19
CA GLY A 120 6.71 7.33 -13.81
C GLY A 120 5.43 6.52 -13.94
N GLN A 121 5.40 5.29 -13.40
CA GLN A 121 4.23 4.42 -13.37
C GLN A 121 3.68 4.28 -11.97
N GLY A 122 2.37 4.48 -11.83
CA GLY A 122 1.64 4.28 -10.59
C GLY A 122 1.26 2.82 -10.34
N PHE A 123 1.30 2.42 -9.07
CA PHE A 123 0.87 1.11 -8.60
C PHE A 123 0.03 1.24 -7.34
N LEU A 124 -1.00 0.40 -7.25
CA LEU A 124 -1.73 0.11 -6.03
C LEU A 124 -1.06 -1.08 -5.34
N ARG A 125 -0.63 -0.91 -4.09
CA ARG A 125 -0.21 -2.02 -3.24
C ARG A 125 -1.37 -2.47 -2.37
N ILE A 126 -1.80 -3.69 -2.56
CA ILE A 126 -2.72 -4.35 -1.64
C ILE A 126 -1.90 -4.77 -0.41
N SER A 127 -2.46 -4.60 0.77
CA SER A 127 -1.88 -5.10 2.02
C SER A 127 -2.96 -5.87 2.76
N ALA A 128 -2.64 -7.09 3.18
CA ALA A 128 -3.55 -7.94 3.93
C ALA A 128 -2.87 -8.37 5.24
N HIS A 129 -3.62 -8.32 6.33
CA HIS A 129 -3.18 -8.72 7.66
C HIS A 129 -4.34 -9.36 8.43
N ALA A 130 -4.07 -9.88 9.64
CA ALA A 130 -5.02 -10.59 10.47
C ALA A 130 -6.31 -9.82 10.81
N TYR A 131 -6.29 -8.49 10.71
CA TYR A 131 -7.45 -7.62 10.99
C TYR A 131 -8.25 -7.22 9.74
N ASN A 132 -7.76 -7.52 8.53
CA ASN A 132 -8.49 -7.22 7.31
C ASN A 132 -9.51 -8.31 6.98
N VAL A 133 -10.57 -7.91 6.28
CA VAL A 133 -11.64 -8.79 5.81
C VAL A 133 -11.95 -8.54 4.33
N ALA A 134 -12.67 -9.44 3.69
CA ALA A 134 -13.02 -9.33 2.27
C ALA A 134 -13.77 -8.02 1.95
N ALA A 135 -14.64 -7.59 2.84
CA ALA A 135 -15.43 -6.36 2.70
C ALA A 135 -14.57 -5.09 2.54
N ASP A 136 -13.34 -5.04 3.09
CA ASP A 136 -12.43 -3.90 2.92
C ASP A 136 -12.09 -3.70 1.44
N TYR A 137 -11.86 -4.78 0.72
CA TYR A 137 -11.49 -4.77 -0.70
C TYR A 137 -12.70 -4.64 -1.63
N GLU A 138 -13.84 -5.17 -1.23
CA GLU A 138 -15.11 -4.96 -1.91
C GLU A 138 -15.51 -3.48 -1.87
N GLN A 139 -15.34 -2.82 -0.71
CA GLN A 139 -15.53 -1.37 -0.57
C GLN A 139 -14.56 -0.59 -1.48
N PHE A 140 -13.31 -1.04 -1.60
CA PHE A 140 -12.36 -0.42 -2.54
C PHE A 140 -12.86 -0.53 -3.99
N VAL A 141 -13.38 -1.67 -4.41
CA VAL A 141 -13.95 -1.83 -5.75
C VAL A 141 -15.16 -0.92 -5.94
N GLU A 142 -16.07 -0.88 -4.97
CA GLU A 142 -17.30 -0.09 -5.05
C GLU A 142 -17.03 1.41 -5.07
N ARG A 143 -16.13 1.91 -4.20
CA ARG A 143 -15.93 3.36 -3.98
C ARG A 143 -14.61 3.88 -4.52
N GLY A 144 -13.52 3.13 -4.39
CA GLY A 144 -12.19 3.57 -4.81
C GLY A 144 -11.98 3.54 -6.33
N ILE A 145 -12.47 2.51 -7.01
CA ILE A 145 -12.36 2.41 -8.48
C ILE A 145 -13.04 3.59 -9.20
N PRO A 146 -14.24 4.06 -8.82
CA PRO A 146 -14.82 5.27 -9.42
C PRO A 146 -13.95 6.53 -9.27
N VAL A 147 -13.26 6.69 -8.15
CA VAL A 147 -12.31 7.81 -7.94
C VAL A 147 -11.14 7.72 -8.92
N ILE A 148 -10.55 6.53 -9.07
CA ILE A 148 -9.47 6.27 -10.03
C ILE A 148 -9.96 6.55 -11.47
N ALA A 149 -11.14 6.05 -11.82
CA ALA A 149 -11.75 6.25 -13.14
C ALA A 149 -11.98 7.73 -13.46
N SER A 150 -12.37 8.53 -12.46
CA SER A 150 -12.58 9.98 -12.67
C SER A 150 -11.26 10.70 -13.00
N MET A 151 -10.15 10.29 -12.38
CA MET A 151 -8.82 10.85 -12.66
C MET A 151 -8.31 10.44 -14.05
N ALA A 152 -8.54 9.19 -14.46
CA ALA A 152 -8.16 8.70 -15.79
C ALA A 152 -8.82 9.54 -16.91
N ARG A 153 -10.11 9.83 -16.78
CA ARG A 153 -10.85 10.66 -17.74
C ARG A 153 -10.34 12.11 -17.79
N SER A 154 -9.99 12.68 -16.64
CA SER A 154 -9.47 14.05 -16.57
C SER A 154 -8.08 14.19 -17.18
N GLY A 155 -7.24 13.18 -17.07
CA GLY A 155 -5.90 13.12 -17.69
C GLY A 155 -5.97 13.00 -19.21
N ALA A 156 -6.89 12.20 -19.75
CA ALA A 156 -7.07 12.00 -21.17
C ALA A 156 -7.48 13.29 -21.92
N SER A 157 -8.17 14.22 -21.26
CA SER A 157 -8.61 15.50 -21.85
C SER A 157 -7.49 16.55 -21.95
N HIS A 158 -6.30 16.31 -21.39
CA HIS A 158 -5.16 17.24 -21.39
C HIS A 158 -3.98 16.77 -22.27
N SER A 159 -4.13 15.68 -23.04
CA SER A 159 -3.10 15.28 -24.01
C SER A 159 -3.29 16.10 -25.29
N PRO A 160 -2.35 17.02 -25.64
CA PRO A 160 -2.43 17.73 -26.92
C PRO A 160 -2.27 16.67 -28.02
N ALA A 161 -3.18 16.73 -29.00
CA ALA A 161 -3.08 15.94 -30.23
C ALA A 161 -1.70 16.20 -30.85
N ARG A 162 -0.94 15.15 -31.10
CA ARG A 162 0.30 15.19 -31.90
C ARG A 162 -0.04 15.27 -33.37
#